data_bced8393122c8791dbf2d74ceb33d188
#
_entry.id   bced8393122c8791dbf2d74ceb33d188
#
_cell.length_a   1.000
_cell.length_b   1.000
_cell.length_c   1.000
_cell.angle_alpha   90.00
_cell.angle_beta   90.00
_cell.angle_gamma   90.00
#
_symmetry.space_group_name_H-M   'P 1'
#
loop_
_entity.id
_entity.type
_entity.pdbx_description
1 polymer ?
#
loop_
_entity_poly.entity_id
_entity_poly.type
_entity_poly.pdbx_seq_one_letter_code
_entity_poly.pdbx_strand_id
1 'polypeptide(L)'
;MSQRLRTTRLALARDFASQSRLRLLSDGERLPWGRRETFESDPARDFGGLQQQQPAFVLCPADIEQAQAALRFLYDAAIPFSLRGAAHSPAGEVLSDGGAVLDLRGLSSLLPTASPDAVRVQGGCHWLSLCLPLAPRGRAPRVLTDNPHTTVAGTLSVGGFGDSSHRFGLQVDCVRAATLLLPTGQRCEVTSDDPLLRYALAGRGQLGILAEVSLPLWRRGWALHARVLHFADVTSFVAASIHLAETQRVDCLRARAHAVPPHAVSAVVGTYGAELDPALLRDLPYAAISEPEWLDFLAHAQQAGPPGWAPYNPALEVVLPLPSGLGLLSELDALAHALGPERLPRGYSLQVLRGRGASLLPLVPLPDSPWALIVALRPECQTLDEAQQVQARLQALLPRVAAVGACVYLASFPVPASLVEAQLGPERATLGELKRRVDPKGLCNRGALFGYVLA
;
A
#
# COMPACT_ATOMS: atom_id res chain seq x y z
N MET A 1 -18.77 -22.13 1.08
CA MET A 1 -19.78 -22.09 -0.03
C MET A 1 -19.93 -23.46 -0.67
N SER A 2 -21.13 -23.85 -1.19
CA SER A 2 -21.36 -25.18 -1.79
C SER A 2 -20.64 -25.34 -3.14
N GLN A 3 -20.11 -26.54 -3.42
CA GLN A 3 -19.45 -26.89 -4.70
C GLN A 3 -20.35 -26.61 -5.91
N ARG A 4 -21.66 -26.89 -5.78
CA ARG A 4 -22.65 -26.63 -6.84
C ARG A 4 -22.70 -25.16 -7.25
N LEU A 5 -22.65 -24.23 -6.27
CA LEU A 5 -22.70 -22.79 -6.56
C LEU A 5 -21.42 -22.30 -7.25
N ARG A 6 -20.26 -22.84 -6.86
CA ARG A 6 -18.97 -22.56 -7.54
C ARG A 6 -19.02 -22.99 -8.99
N THR A 7 -19.47 -24.21 -9.26
CA THR A 7 -19.58 -24.76 -10.62
C THR A 7 -20.51 -23.92 -11.48
N THR A 8 -21.67 -23.50 -10.96
CA THR A 8 -22.60 -22.64 -11.69
C THR A 8 -21.98 -21.28 -12.04
N ARG A 9 -21.32 -20.63 -11.08
CA ARG A 9 -20.64 -19.35 -11.31
C ARG A 9 -19.53 -19.46 -12.36
N LEU A 10 -18.74 -20.52 -12.31
CA LEU A 10 -17.68 -20.77 -13.29
C LEU A 10 -18.26 -21.01 -14.70
N ALA A 11 -19.38 -21.73 -14.84
CA ALA A 11 -20.02 -21.95 -16.12
C ALA A 11 -20.51 -20.64 -16.77
N LEU A 12 -21.18 -19.79 -15.98
CA LEU A 12 -21.58 -18.44 -16.41
C LEU A 12 -20.37 -17.57 -16.83
N ALA A 13 -19.28 -17.64 -16.06
CA ALA A 13 -18.08 -16.88 -16.37
C ALA A 13 -17.37 -17.36 -17.64
N ARG A 14 -17.38 -18.66 -17.93
CA ARG A 14 -16.83 -19.23 -19.18
C ARG A 14 -17.57 -18.75 -20.41
N ASP A 15 -18.91 -18.74 -20.36
CA ASP A 15 -19.74 -18.21 -21.45
C ASP A 15 -19.46 -16.72 -21.69
N PHE A 16 -19.49 -15.91 -20.63
CA PHE A 16 -19.15 -14.49 -20.70
C PHE A 16 -17.73 -14.24 -21.23
N ALA A 17 -16.72 -14.95 -20.75
CA ALA A 17 -15.32 -14.75 -21.13
C ALA A 17 -15.09 -15.10 -22.61
N SER A 18 -15.77 -16.13 -23.13
CA SER A 18 -15.68 -16.49 -24.54
C SER A 18 -16.24 -15.42 -25.46
N GLN A 19 -17.36 -14.77 -25.08
CA GLN A 19 -18.00 -13.70 -25.83
C GLN A 19 -17.22 -12.39 -25.77
N SER A 20 -16.63 -12.06 -24.62
CA SER A 20 -15.91 -10.80 -24.37
C SER A 20 -14.40 -10.86 -24.68
N ARG A 21 -13.87 -12.04 -25.10
CA ARG A 21 -12.43 -12.30 -25.28
C ARG A 21 -11.59 -11.97 -24.04
N LEU A 22 -12.20 -12.06 -22.87
CA LEU A 22 -11.57 -11.78 -21.61
C LEU A 22 -10.87 -13.03 -21.09
N ARG A 23 -9.64 -12.87 -20.58
CA ARG A 23 -8.91 -14.00 -19.99
C ARG A 23 -9.56 -14.42 -18.67
N LEU A 24 -9.97 -15.69 -18.61
CA LEU A 24 -10.53 -16.33 -17.44
C LEU A 24 -9.58 -17.44 -16.98
N LEU A 25 -9.37 -17.53 -15.68
CA LEU A 25 -8.66 -18.63 -15.02
C LEU A 25 -9.62 -19.37 -14.10
N SER A 26 -9.53 -20.69 -14.13
CA SER A 26 -10.30 -21.60 -13.28
C SER A 26 -9.47 -22.12 -12.10
N ASP A 27 -10.05 -23.05 -11.35
CA ASP A 27 -9.41 -23.63 -10.16
C ASP A 27 -8.05 -24.28 -10.50
N GLY A 28 -7.05 -23.98 -9.68
CA GLY A 28 -5.68 -24.49 -9.83
C GLY A 28 -4.81 -23.76 -10.86
N GLU A 29 -5.35 -22.85 -11.66
CA GLU A 29 -4.57 -22.06 -12.59
C GLU A 29 -3.87 -20.88 -11.88
N ARG A 30 -2.65 -20.59 -12.33
CA ARG A 30 -1.86 -19.48 -11.80
C ARG A 30 -2.06 -18.21 -12.61
N LEU A 31 -1.98 -17.09 -11.92
CA LEU A 31 -2.02 -15.77 -12.56
C LEU A 31 -0.81 -15.59 -13.49
N PRO A 32 -0.96 -14.89 -14.61
CA PRO A 32 0.11 -14.71 -15.61
C PRO A 32 1.23 -13.80 -15.15
N TRP A 33 1.08 -13.17 -13.98
CA TRP A 33 2.02 -12.21 -13.41
C TRP A 33 2.57 -12.72 -12.07
N GLY A 34 3.72 -12.18 -11.67
CA GLY A 34 4.40 -12.53 -10.44
C GLY A 34 5.33 -13.74 -10.60
N ARG A 35 6.05 -14.06 -9.52
CA ARG A 35 6.91 -15.25 -9.47
C ARG A 35 6.03 -16.50 -9.33
N ARG A 36 6.44 -17.59 -9.99
CA ARG A 36 5.75 -18.88 -9.80
C ARG A 36 5.81 -19.29 -8.34
N GLU A 37 4.72 -19.89 -7.85
CA GLU A 37 4.59 -20.45 -6.50
C GLU A 37 4.60 -19.40 -5.36
N THR A 38 4.50 -18.12 -5.66
CA THR A 38 4.33 -17.07 -4.67
C THR A 38 2.87 -16.61 -4.56
N PHE A 39 2.56 -15.82 -3.51
CA PHE A 39 1.24 -15.19 -3.37
C PHE A 39 0.88 -14.31 -4.57
N GLU A 40 1.86 -13.75 -5.29
CA GLU A 40 1.63 -12.89 -6.46
C GLU A 40 0.97 -13.63 -7.61
N SER A 41 1.26 -14.93 -7.78
CA SER A 41 0.69 -15.79 -8.83
C SER A 41 -0.46 -16.66 -8.34
N ASP A 42 -0.73 -16.74 -7.04
CA ASP A 42 -1.78 -17.55 -6.44
C ASP A 42 -3.01 -16.72 -6.11
N PRO A 43 -4.14 -16.90 -6.83
CA PRO A 43 -5.35 -16.12 -6.57
C PRO A 43 -6.01 -16.41 -5.22
N ALA A 44 -5.65 -17.50 -4.56
CA ALA A 44 -6.15 -17.91 -3.26
C ALA A 44 -5.33 -17.35 -2.07
N ARG A 45 -4.25 -16.61 -2.33
CA ARG A 45 -3.31 -16.11 -1.32
C ARG A 45 -3.05 -14.62 -1.48
N ASP A 46 -2.74 -13.97 -0.37
CA ASP A 46 -2.20 -12.61 -0.32
C ASP A 46 -0.78 -12.62 0.29
N PHE A 47 -0.20 -11.42 0.47
CA PHE A 47 1.10 -11.23 1.09
C PHE A 47 1.19 -11.82 2.51
N GLY A 48 0.14 -11.62 3.32
CA GLY A 48 0.12 -12.09 4.71
C GLY A 48 0.17 -13.61 4.82
N GLY A 49 -0.49 -14.31 3.89
CA GLY A 49 -0.57 -15.76 3.85
C GLY A 49 -1.40 -16.39 4.98
N LEU A 50 -1.89 -15.58 5.92
CA LEU A 50 -2.65 -16.04 7.11
C LEU A 50 -4.07 -16.49 6.76
N GLN A 51 -4.60 -16.01 5.65
CA GLN A 51 -5.92 -16.36 5.13
C GLN A 51 -5.75 -16.97 3.74
N GLN A 52 -6.54 -18.01 3.47
CA GLN A 52 -6.65 -18.59 2.15
C GLN A 52 -8.13 -18.68 1.78
N GLN A 53 -8.49 -18.15 0.62
CA GLN A 53 -9.85 -18.19 0.12
C GLN A 53 -9.83 -18.59 -1.35
N GLN A 54 -10.54 -19.65 -1.69
CA GLN A 54 -10.56 -20.16 -3.06
C GLN A 54 -11.64 -19.44 -3.89
N PRO A 55 -11.28 -18.63 -4.88
CA PRO A 55 -12.26 -18.04 -5.79
C PRO A 55 -12.89 -19.11 -6.67
N ALA A 56 -14.11 -18.84 -7.19
CA ALA A 56 -14.72 -19.70 -8.19
C ALA A 56 -14.00 -19.55 -9.55
N PHE A 57 -13.52 -18.36 -9.85
CA PHE A 57 -12.75 -18.02 -11.04
C PHE A 57 -12.03 -16.68 -10.88
N VAL A 58 -11.11 -16.41 -11.81
CA VAL A 58 -10.41 -15.12 -11.91
C VAL A 58 -10.65 -14.53 -13.30
N LEU A 59 -10.93 -13.24 -13.37
CA LEU A 59 -10.99 -12.46 -14.60
C LEU A 59 -9.78 -11.54 -14.67
N CYS A 60 -9.10 -11.51 -15.82
CA CYS A 60 -7.90 -10.73 -16.06
C CYS A 60 -8.11 -9.77 -17.23
N PRO A 61 -8.77 -8.61 -17.05
CA PRO A 61 -8.97 -7.64 -18.11
C PRO A 61 -7.65 -7.04 -18.60
N ALA A 62 -7.53 -6.90 -19.93
CA ALA A 62 -6.36 -6.31 -20.58
C ALA A 62 -6.53 -4.80 -20.84
N ASP A 63 -7.76 -4.30 -20.82
CA ASP A 63 -8.13 -2.91 -21.09
C ASP A 63 -9.33 -2.49 -20.23
N ILE A 64 -9.67 -1.20 -20.31
CA ILE A 64 -10.76 -0.60 -19.52
C ILE A 64 -12.13 -1.16 -19.97
N GLU A 65 -12.31 -1.39 -21.24
CA GLU A 65 -13.55 -1.89 -21.84
C GLU A 65 -13.84 -3.30 -21.30
N GLN A 66 -12.82 -4.16 -21.26
CA GLN A 66 -12.93 -5.48 -20.66
C GLN A 66 -13.19 -5.42 -19.14
N ALA A 67 -12.54 -4.49 -18.43
CA ALA A 67 -12.79 -4.30 -17.00
C ALA A 67 -14.23 -3.83 -16.73
N GLN A 68 -14.77 -2.92 -17.54
CA GLN A 68 -16.17 -2.50 -17.47
C GLN A 68 -17.13 -3.65 -17.74
N ALA A 69 -16.87 -4.42 -18.78
CA ALA A 69 -17.70 -5.57 -19.13
C ALA A 69 -17.69 -6.62 -18.01
N ALA A 70 -16.50 -6.89 -17.41
CA ALA A 70 -16.37 -7.79 -16.27
C ALA A 70 -17.19 -7.32 -15.06
N LEU A 71 -17.11 -6.03 -14.71
CA LEU A 71 -17.89 -5.47 -13.60
C LEU A 71 -19.40 -5.59 -13.84
N ARG A 72 -19.89 -5.25 -15.03
CA ARG A 72 -21.31 -5.41 -15.41
C ARG A 72 -21.76 -6.87 -15.27
N PHE A 73 -21.00 -7.79 -15.84
CA PHE A 73 -21.27 -9.22 -15.71
C PHE A 73 -21.37 -9.66 -14.24
N LEU A 74 -20.38 -9.31 -13.42
CA LEU A 74 -20.36 -9.69 -12.02
C LEU A 74 -21.55 -9.08 -11.24
N TYR A 75 -21.86 -7.83 -11.55
CA TYR A 75 -22.98 -7.12 -10.92
C TYR A 75 -24.33 -7.71 -11.32
N ASP A 76 -24.56 -7.98 -12.61
CA ASP A 76 -25.81 -8.51 -13.13
C ASP A 76 -26.06 -9.94 -12.62
N ALA A 77 -25.02 -10.77 -12.63
CA ALA A 77 -25.06 -12.14 -12.10
C ALA A 77 -25.04 -12.22 -10.56
N ALA A 78 -25.00 -11.09 -9.85
CA ALA A 78 -24.90 -11.00 -8.40
C ALA A 78 -23.74 -11.84 -7.80
N ILE A 79 -22.58 -11.85 -8.47
CA ILE A 79 -21.38 -12.57 -8.05
C ILE A 79 -20.52 -11.65 -7.20
N PRO A 80 -20.26 -11.97 -5.91
CA PRO A 80 -19.29 -11.22 -5.10
C PRO A 80 -17.90 -11.30 -5.70
N PHE A 81 -17.13 -10.21 -5.59
CA PHE A 81 -15.79 -10.16 -6.14
C PHE A 81 -14.85 -9.31 -5.31
N SER A 82 -13.56 -9.61 -5.41
CA SER A 82 -12.47 -8.79 -4.90
C SER A 82 -11.63 -8.22 -6.04
N LEU A 83 -11.06 -7.05 -5.80
CA LEU A 83 -10.12 -6.37 -6.69
C LEU A 83 -8.69 -6.73 -6.29
N ARG A 84 -7.84 -7.07 -7.26
CA ARG A 84 -6.48 -7.50 -7.02
C ARG A 84 -5.49 -6.72 -7.89
N GLY A 85 -4.48 -6.12 -7.25
CA GLY A 85 -3.26 -5.63 -7.86
C GLY A 85 -2.13 -6.65 -7.66
N ALA A 86 -0.97 -6.22 -7.14
CA ALA A 86 0.17 -7.09 -6.84
C ALA A 86 0.01 -7.93 -5.54
N ALA A 87 -1.16 -7.84 -4.87
CA ALA A 87 -1.54 -8.62 -3.69
C ALA A 87 -0.65 -8.47 -2.45
N HIS A 88 0.02 -7.33 -2.30
CA HIS A 88 0.83 -7.00 -1.11
C HIS A 88 0.01 -6.63 0.13
N SER A 89 -1.29 -6.83 0.11
CA SER A 89 -2.18 -6.64 1.26
C SER A 89 -2.13 -7.89 2.17
N PRO A 90 -1.94 -7.74 3.50
CA PRO A 90 -1.84 -8.87 4.42
C PRO A 90 -3.18 -9.25 5.09
N ALA A 91 -4.27 -8.57 4.78
CA ALA A 91 -5.52 -8.65 5.54
C ALA A 91 -6.67 -9.33 4.78
N GLY A 92 -6.38 -10.02 3.65
CA GLY A 92 -7.37 -10.78 2.88
C GLY A 92 -8.20 -9.94 1.90
N GLU A 93 -7.93 -8.65 1.72
CA GLU A 93 -8.74 -7.77 0.87
C GLU A 93 -8.83 -8.21 -0.58
N VAL A 94 -7.77 -8.88 -1.06
CA VAL A 94 -7.68 -9.36 -2.46
C VAL A 94 -8.28 -10.75 -2.65
N LEU A 95 -8.80 -11.36 -1.58
CA LEU A 95 -9.33 -12.71 -1.58
C LEU A 95 -10.85 -12.72 -1.74
N SER A 96 -11.40 -13.82 -2.28
CA SER A 96 -12.84 -13.99 -2.47
C SER A 96 -13.22 -15.47 -2.34
N ASP A 97 -13.89 -15.85 -1.24
CA ASP A 97 -14.35 -17.24 -1.10
C ASP A 97 -15.52 -17.54 -2.01
N GLY A 98 -15.25 -18.35 -3.03
CA GLY A 98 -16.21 -18.81 -4.03
C GLY A 98 -16.87 -17.72 -4.85
N GLY A 99 -16.44 -16.46 -4.73
CA GLY A 99 -16.75 -15.37 -5.63
C GLY A 99 -15.73 -15.30 -6.78
N ALA A 100 -15.60 -14.13 -7.38
CA ALA A 100 -14.59 -13.85 -8.39
C ALA A 100 -13.43 -13.04 -7.82
N VAL A 101 -12.25 -13.20 -8.40
CA VAL A 101 -11.14 -12.24 -8.27
C VAL A 101 -11.02 -11.51 -9.61
N LEU A 102 -10.93 -10.18 -9.57
CA LEU A 102 -10.67 -9.35 -10.74
C LEU A 102 -9.22 -8.85 -10.64
N ASP A 103 -8.32 -9.48 -11.41
CA ASP A 103 -6.89 -9.12 -11.41
C ASP A 103 -6.64 -7.99 -12.40
N LEU A 104 -6.25 -6.84 -11.89
CA LEU A 104 -6.16 -5.59 -12.64
C LEU A 104 -4.79 -5.31 -13.24
N ARG A 105 -3.81 -6.20 -13.06
CA ARG A 105 -2.44 -5.98 -13.55
C ARG A 105 -2.32 -5.92 -15.07
N GLY A 106 -3.34 -6.37 -15.81
CA GLY A 106 -3.47 -6.13 -17.25
C GLY A 106 -3.68 -4.67 -17.63
N LEU A 107 -4.24 -3.85 -16.73
CA LEU A 107 -4.41 -2.40 -16.92
C LEU A 107 -3.09 -1.68 -16.58
N SER A 108 -2.08 -1.74 -17.45
CA SER A 108 -0.71 -1.33 -17.13
C SER A 108 -0.12 -0.26 -18.04
N SER A 109 -0.91 0.35 -18.92
CA SER A 109 -0.44 1.31 -19.91
C SER A 109 -0.19 2.70 -19.32
N LEU A 110 0.85 3.37 -19.85
CA LEU A 110 1.02 4.81 -19.72
C LEU A 110 0.22 5.48 -20.84
N LEU A 111 -0.53 6.51 -20.49
CA LEU A 111 -1.46 7.17 -21.40
C LEU A 111 -0.95 8.56 -21.81
N PRO A 112 -1.31 9.03 -23.00
CA PRO A 112 -0.97 10.38 -23.43
C PRO A 112 -1.49 11.45 -22.45
N THR A 113 -0.68 12.49 -22.24
CA THR A 113 -1.04 13.67 -21.46
C THR A 113 -0.55 14.93 -22.17
N ALA A 114 -1.31 16.00 -22.06
CA ALA A 114 -0.93 17.30 -22.64
C ALA A 114 0.19 17.99 -21.86
N SER A 115 0.39 17.66 -20.59
CA SER A 115 1.39 18.27 -19.73
C SER A 115 2.63 17.41 -19.58
N PRO A 116 3.85 17.95 -19.82
CA PRO A 116 5.09 17.23 -19.53
C PRO A 116 5.38 17.08 -18.04
N ASP A 117 4.68 17.79 -17.18
CA ASP A 117 4.81 17.78 -15.73
C ASP A 117 3.68 16.96 -15.05
N ALA A 118 3.01 16.10 -15.83
CA ALA A 118 2.04 15.13 -15.34
C ALA A 118 2.19 13.80 -16.10
N VAL A 119 1.69 12.73 -15.50
CA VAL A 119 1.51 11.42 -16.15
C VAL A 119 0.10 10.93 -15.89
N ARG A 120 -0.50 10.30 -16.90
CA ARG A 120 -1.72 9.50 -16.77
C ARG A 120 -1.34 8.04 -16.97
N VAL A 121 -1.72 7.21 -16.02
CA VAL A 121 -1.31 5.80 -15.97
C VAL A 121 -2.47 4.92 -15.55
N GLN A 122 -2.56 3.73 -16.10
CA GLN A 122 -3.54 2.74 -15.68
C GLN A 122 -3.17 2.14 -14.31
N GLY A 123 -4.18 1.87 -13.50
CA GLY A 123 -4.03 1.54 -12.08
C GLY A 123 -3.29 0.23 -11.78
N GLY A 124 -3.30 -0.73 -12.69
CA GLY A 124 -2.57 -1.99 -12.58
C GLY A 124 -1.08 -1.90 -12.94
N CYS A 125 -0.60 -0.75 -13.42
CA CYS A 125 0.81 -0.51 -13.70
C CYS A 125 1.63 -0.58 -12.41
N HIS A 126 2.78 -1.26 -12.45
CA HIS A 126 3.74 -1.23 -11.34
C HIS A 126 4.47 0.12 -11.29
N TRP A 127 4.80 0.61 -10.09
CA TRP A 127 5.55 1.86 -9.92
C TRP A 127 6.90 1.82 -10.65
N LEU A 128 7.60 0.68 -10.66
CA LEU A 128 8.84 0.53 -11.42
C LEU A 128 8.61 0.76 -12.91
N SER A 129 7.60 0.11 -13.49
CA SER A 129 7.26 0.24 -14.93
C SER A 129 6.83 1.65 -15.30
N LEU A 130 6.19 2.39 -14.38
CA LEU A 130 5.88 3.80 -14.54
C LEU A 130 7.15 4.66 -14.54
N CYS A 131 8.10 4.40 -13.63
CA CYS A 131 9.27 5.25 -13.44
C CYS A 131 10.33 5.09 -14.50
N LEU A 132 10.54 3.88 -15.04
CA LEU A 132 11.57 3.60 -16.05
C LEU A 132 11.52 4.53 -17.26
N PRO A 133 10.39 4.78 -17.94
CA PRO A 133 10.33 5.72 -19.08
C PRO A 133 10.38 7.20 -18.68
N LEU A 134 10.14 7.53 -17.41
CA LEU A 134 10.19 8.90 -16.88
C LEU A 134 11.62 9.31 -16.49
N ALA A 135 12.44 8.34 -16.07
CA ALA A 135 13.80 8.60 -15.57
C ALA A 135 14.71 9.29 -16.59
N PRO A 136 14.81 8.87 -17.88
CA PRO A 136 15.62 9.56 -18.88
C PRO A 136 15.19 11.01 -19.15
N ARG A 137 13.94 11.34 -18.76
CA ARG A 137 13.38 12.70 -18.91
C ARG A 137 13.58 13.56 -17.66
N GLY A 138 14.29 13.07 -16.64
CA GLY A 138 14.46 13.75 -15.37
C GLY A 138 13.12 13.98 -14.67
N ARG A 139 12.19 13.04 -14.74
CA ARG A 139 10.84 13.13 -14.15
C ARG A 139 10.58 11.96 -13.22
N ALA A 140 9.87 12.23 -12.13
CA ALA A 140 9.43 11.22 -11.15
C ALA A 140 8.08 11.58 -10.55
N PRO A 141 7.27 10.61 -10.11
CA PRO A 141 6.22 10.84 -9.12
C PRO A 141 6.81 11.46 -7.84
N ARG A 142 6.01 12.29 -7.16
CA ARG A 142 6.49 12.99 -5.95
C ARG A 142 6.83 12.05 -4.81
N VAL A 143 6.06 11.00 -4.64
CA VAL A 143 6.25 9.98 -3.58
C VAL A 143 6.30 8.60 -4.21
N LEU A 144 7.38 7.87 -3.95
CA LEU A 144 7.55 6.47 -4.36
C LEU A 144 7.63 5.58 -3.13
N THR A 145 6.91 4.46 -3.18
CA THR A 145 6.99 3.42 -2.15
C THR A 145 8.33 2.68 -2.19
N ASP A 146 8.76 2.14 -1.05
CA ASP A 146 9.98 1.32 -0.94
C ASP A 146 9.93 0.06 -1.82
N ASN A 147 8.74 -0.48 -2.07
CA ASN A 147 8.54 -1.60 -2.98
C ASN A 147 7.91 -1.14 -4.31
N PRO A 148 8.72 -0.85 -5.34
CA PRO A 148 8.21 -0.36 -6.62
C PRO A 148 7.54 -1.44 -7.49
N HIS A 149 7.53 -2.70 -7.03
CA HIS A 149 6.80 -3.80 -7.67
C HIS A 149 5.33 -3.87 -7.26
N THR A 150 4.85 -2.96 -6.41
CA THR A 150 3.43 -2.77 -6.14
C THR A 150 2.75 -1.99 -7.26
N THR A 151 1.42 -2.16 -7.41
CA THR A 151 0.66 -1.43 -8.44
C THR A 151 0.24 -0.04 -7.97
N VAL A 152 0.10 0.90 -8.91
CA VAL A 152 -0.33 2.27 -8.65
C VAL A 152 -1.65 2.30 -7.89
N ALA A 153 -2.70 1.69 -8.42
CA ALA A 153 -4.01 1.67 -7.74
C ALA A 153 -3.98 0.91 -6.42
N GLY A 154 -3.14 -0.15 -6.31
CA GLY A 154 -3.01 -0.92 -5.08
C GLY A 154 -2.52 -0.07 -3.91
N THR A 155 -1.45 0.70 -4.09
CA THR A 155 -0.93 1.58 -3.02
C THR A 155 -1.82 2.78 -2.77
N LEU A 156 -2.41 3.38 -3.82
CA LEU A 156 -3.37 4.47 -3.67
C LEU A 156 -4.66 4.03 -2.94
N SER A 157 -5.00 2.76 -2.97
CA SER A 157 -6.15 2.23 -2.22
C SER A 157 -5.91 2.11 -0.71
N VAL A 158 -4.66 2.25 -0.24
CA VAL A 158 -4.29 2.18 1.19
C VAL A 158 -3.54 3.41 1.69
N GLY A 159 -3.30 4.42 0.84
CA GLY A 159 -2.59 5.66 1.17
C GLY A 159 -1.26 5.78 0.43
N GLY A 160 -0.34 4.85 0.63
CA GLY A 160 0.99 4.82 0.05
C GLY A 160 1.94 5.87 0.65
N PHE A 161 3.05 5.43 1.18
CA PHE A 161 4.11 6.31 1.69
C PHE A 161 5.47 5.90 1.13
N GLY A 162 6.45 6.78 1.24
CA GLY A 162 7.79 6.55 0.73
C GLY A 162 8.80 7.60 1.17
N ASP A 163 9.95 7.55 0.54
CA ASP A 163 11.15 8.32 0.90
C ASP A 163 10.95 9.85 0.98
N SER A 164 10.02 10.38 0.21
CA SER A 164 9.73 11.83 0.14
C SER A 164 8.43 12.23 0.88
N SER A 165 7.82 11.31 1.66
CA SER A 165 6.54 11.58 2.34
C SER A 165 6.62 12.67 3.41
N HIS A 166 7.78 12.88 4.02
CA HIS A 166 8.03 14.00 4.94
C HIS A 166 7.82 15.36 4.27
N ARG A 167 7.96 15.43 2.93
CA ARG A 167 7.87 16.66 2.13
C ARG A 167 6.54 16.80 1.39
N PHE A 168 6.02 15.71 0.82
CA PHE A 168 4.89 15.73 -0.10
C PHE A 168 3.63 15.04 0.44
N GLY A 169 3.65 14.52 1.66
CA GLY A 169 2.55 13.69 2.20
C GLY A 169 2.58 12.27 1.66
N LEU A 170 1.42 11.64 1.57
CA LEU A 170 1.25 10.30 1.04
C LEU A 170 1.08 10.32 -0.49
N GLN A 171 1.18 9.16 -1.13
CA GLN A 171 0.94 9.04 -2.58
C GLN A 171 -0.45 9.55 -2.98
N VAL A 172 -1.47 9.28 -2.15
CA VAL A 172 -2.85 9.72 -2.38
C VAL A 172 -2.99 11.25 -2.40
N ASP A 173 -2.17 11.99 -1.64
CA ASP A 173 -2.18 13.46 -1.62
C ASP A 173 -1.69 14.07 -2.95
N CYS A 174 -1.02 13.26 -3.76
CA CYS A 174 -0.50 13.67 -5.06
C CYS A 174 -1.48 13.42 -6.23
N VAL A 175 -2.61 12.75 -6.02
CA VAL A 175 -3.56 12.43 -7.10
C VAL A 175 -4.35 13.68 -7.50
N ARG A 176 -4.44 13.97 -8.80
CA ARG A 176 -5.17 15.12 -9.35
C ARG A 176 -6.52 14.77 -9.95
N ALA A 177 -6.58 13.63 -10.63
CA ALA A 177 -7.79 13.12 -11.25
C ALA A 177 -7.68 11.61 -11.45
N ALA A 178 -8.81 10.96 -11.64
CA ALA A 178 -8.86 9.53 -11.95
C ALA A 178 -10.06 9.19 -12.82
N THR A 179 -9.94 8.09 -13.56
CA THR A 179 -11.08 7.36 -14.11
C THR A 179 -11.44 6.26 -13.13
N LEU A 180 -12.63 6.33 -12.55
CA LEU A 180 -13.19 5.29 -11.70
C LEU A 180 -14.11 4.38 -12.51
N LEU A 181 -13.98 3.07 -12.34
CA LEU A 181 -15.00 2.10 -12.74
C LEU A 181 -15.75 1.65 -11.49
N LEU A 182 -17.00 2.04 -11.38
CA LEU A 182 -17.86 1.67 -10.27
C LEU A 182 -18.22 0.18 -10.30
N PRO A 183 -18.60 -0.45 -9.19
CA PRO A 183 -18.97 -1.86 -9.16
C PRO A 183 -20.09 -2.26 -10.12
N THR A 184 -20.94 -1.32 -10.50
CA THR A 184 -22.00 -1.48 -11.53
C THR A 184 -21.46 -1.49 -12.97
N GLY A 185 -20.17 -1.23 -13.18
CA GLY A 185 -19.56 -1.03 -14.50
C GLY A 185 -19.75 0.38 -15.08
N GLN A 186 -20.29 1.33 -14.32
CA GLN A 186 -20.30 2.74 -14.72
C GLN A 186 -18.89 3.33 -14.68
N ARG A 187 -18.53 4.10 -15.72
CA ARG A 187 -17.28 4.88 -15.78
C ARG A 187 -17.54 6.31 -15.32
N CYS A 188 -16.68 6.83 -14.47
CA CYS A 188 -16.74 8.19 -13.95
C CYS A 188 -15.37 8.84 -14.06
N GLU A 189 -15.29 10.02 -14.68
CA GLU A 189 -14.11 10.88 -14.61
C GLU A 189 -14.26 11.80 -13.39
N VAL A 190 -13.27 11.78 -12.50
CA VAL A 190 -13.32 12.47 -11.20
C VAL A 190 -12.04 13.24 -10.94
N THR A 191 -12.14 14.36 -10.24
CA THR A 191 -11.01 15.21 -9.83
C THR A 191 -10.82 15.19 -8.33
N SER A 192 -9.70 15.75 -7.84
CA SER A 192 -9.36 15.81 -6.41
C SER A 192 -10.44 16.40 -5.50
N ASP A 193 -11.35 17.22 -6.05
CA ASP A 193 -12.44 17.84 -5.30
C ASP A 193 -13.71 16.99 -5.26
N ASP A 194 -13.79 15.93 -6.11
CA ASP A 194 -14.94 15.03 -6.15
C ASP A 194 -14.94 14.09 -4.92
N PRO A 195 -16.06 14.01 -4.18
CA PRO A 195 -16.19 13.08 -3.05
C PRO A 195 -15.91 11.62 -3.43
N LEU A 196 -16.29 11.18 -4.65
CA LEU A 196 -15.99 9.81 -5.08
C LEU A 196 -14.49 9.53 -5.12
N LEU A 197 -13.67 10.47 -5.65
CA LEU A 197 -12.22 10.28 -5.66
C LEU A 197 -11.65 10.35 -4.24
N ARG A 198 -12.07 11.32 -3.45
CA ARG A 198 -11.58 11.50 -2.08
C ARG A 198 -11.80 10.27 -1.19
N TYR A 199 -12.90 9.53 -1.40
CA TYR A 199 -13.21 8.29 -0.68
C TYR A 199 -12.77 7.02 -1.40
N ALA A 200 -12.41 7.07 -2.69
CA ALA A 200 -11.76 5.96 -3.38
C ALA A 200 -10.28 5.84 -3.00
N LEU A 201 -9.61 6.99 -2.80
CA LEU A 201 -8.24 7.06 -2.28
C LEU A 201 -8.22 6.62 -0.81
N ALA A 202 -7.31 5.71 -0.47
CA ALA A 202 -7.26 5.01 0.81
C ALA A 202 -8.54 4.21 1.17
N GLY A 203 -9.48 4.06 0.23
CA GLY A 203 -10.80 3.43 0.43
C GLY A 203 -10.80 1.91 0.23
N ARG A 204 -9.64 1.25 0.13
CA ARG A 204 -9.48 -0.20 -0.05
C ARG A 204 -10.35 -0.81 -1.17
N GLY A 205 -10.55 -0.05 -2.27
CA GLY A 205 -11.33 -0.48 -3.42
C GLY A 205 -12.84 -0.61 -3.16
N GLN A 206 -13.37 -0.02 -2.09
CA GLN A 206 -14.80 -0.11 -1.75
C GLN A 206 -15.71 0.54 -2.80
N LEU A 207 -15.25 1.59 -3.46
CA LEU A 207 -16.02 2.33 -4.45
C LEU A 207 -15.76 1.86 -5.90
N GLY A 208 -14.94 0.81 -6.09
CA GLY A 208 -14.59 0.27 -7.40
C GLY A 208 -13.13 0.41 -7.75
N ILE A 209 -12.83 0.47 -9.05
CA ILE A 209 -11.49 0.42 -9.60
C ILE A 209 -10.97 1.83 -9.91
N LEU A 210 -9.80 2.18 -9.37
CA LEU A 210 -8.98 3.28 -9.88
C LEU A 210 -8.34 2.83 -11.20
N ALA A 211 -9.10 2.96 -12.32
CA ALA A 211 -8.69 2.40 -13.60
C ALA A 211 -7.57 3.20 -14.26
N GLU A 212 -7.63 4.52 -14.16
CA GLU A 212 -6.57 5.44 -14.59
C GLU A 212 -6.38 6.54 -13.55
N VAL A 213 -5.15 6.99 -13.39
CA VAL A 213 -4.78 8.02 -12.41
C VAL A 213 -3.89 9.07 -13.06
N SER A 214 -4.16 10.34 -12.77
CA SER A 214 -3.32 11.48 -13.15
C SER A 214 -2.48 11.95 -11.96
N LEU A 215 -1.16 11.87 -12.12
CA LEU A 215 -0.18 12.24 -11.10
C LEU A 215 0.69 13.39 -11.60
N PRO A 216 0.93 14.43 -10.78
CA PRO A 216 1.92 15.44 -11.08
C PRO A 216 3.32 14.81 -10.99
N LEU A 217 4.17 15.21 -11.89
CA LEU A 217 5.57 14.81 -11.90
C LEU A 217 6.43 15.89 -11.27
N TRP A 218 7.47 15.45 -10.63
CA TRP A 218 8.51 16.28 -10.08
C TRP A 218 9.72 16.24 -11.01
N ARG A 219 10.32 17.43 -11.27
CA ARG A 219 11.60 17.53 -11.97
C ARG A 219 12.70 17.20 -10.99
N ARG A 220 13.32 16.03 -11.14
CA ARG A 220 14.47 15.62 -10.35
C ARG A 220 15.39 14.71 -11.16
N GLY A 221 16.67 14.72 -10.82
CA GLY A 221 17.58 13.65 -11.21
C GLY A 221 17.19 12.32 -10.53
N TRP A 222 17.75 11.22 -10.98
CA TRP A 222 17.54 9.91 -10.36
C TRP A 222 18.76 9.43 -9.58
N ALA A 223 19.94 10.08 -9.80
CA ALA A 223 21.10 9.87 -8.94
C ALA A 223 20.78 10.38 -7.52
N LEU A 224 20.91 9.52 -6.55
CA LEU A 224 20.72 9.83 -5.14
C LEU A 224 22.07 10.20 -4.53
N HIS A 225 22.24 11.44 -4.10
CA HIS A 225 23.37 11.90 -3.32
C HIS A 225 22.99 11.81 -1.84
N ALA A 226 23.43 10.76 -1.18
CA ALA A 226 22.98 10.43 0.17
C ALA A 226 24.10 9.99 1.10
N ARG A 227 23.77 9.95 2.38
CA ARG A 227 24.54 9.32 3.46
C ARG A 227 23.63 8.43 4.28
N VAL A 228 24.18 7.39 4.86
CA VAL A 228 23.51 6.60 5.88
C VAL A 228 23.96 7.08 7.24
N LEU A 229 23.03 7.62 8.00
CA LEU A 229 23.26 8.04 9.39
C LEU A 229 22.84 6.91 10.32
N HIS A 230 23.74 6.53 11.22
CA HIS A 230 23.51 5.48 12.20
C HIS A 230 23.26 6.08 13.57
N PHE A 231 22.12 5.76 14.18
CA PHE A 231 21.71 6.27 15.48
C PHE A 231 21.78 5.17 16.54
N ALA A 232 22.17 5.57 17.74
CA ALA A 232 22.24 4.67 18.90
C ALA A 232 20.84 4.27 19.41
N ASP A 233 19.84 5.13 19.18
CA ASP A 233 18.46 4.92 19.62
C ASP A 233 17.46 5.58 18.67
N VAL A 234 16.21 5.15 18.77
CA VAL A 234 15.11 5.63 17.90
C VAL A 234 14.72 7.08 18.21
N THR A 235 14.89 7.55 19.45
CA THR A 235 14.55 8.93 19.85
C THR A 235 15.46 9.94 19.16
N SER A 236 16.77 9.68 19.16
CA SER A 236 17.77 10.48 18.45
C SER A 236 17.49 10.53 16.95
N PHE A 237 17.10 9.39 16.36
CA PHE A 237 16.65 9.34 14.95
C PHE A 237 15.41 10.21 14.70
N VAL A 238 14.37 10.13 15.55
CA VAL A 238 13.14 10.90 15.39
C VAL A 238 13.44 12.40 15.44
N ALA A 239 14.23 12.86 16.42
CA ALA A 239 14.60 14.26 16.54
C ALA A 239 15.35 14.77 15.31
N ALA A 240 16.35 14.03 14.83
CA ALA A 240 17.10 14.35 13.62
C ALA A 240 16.21 14.38 12.38
N SER A 241 15.28 13.44 12.26
CA SER A 241 14.38 13.34 11.11
C SER A 241 13.39 14.50 11.05
N ILE A 242 12.83 14.93 12.17
CA ILE A 242 11.96 16.11 12.24
C ILE A 242 12.74 17.34 11.81
N HIS A 243 13.94 17.55 12.37
CA HIS A 243 14.80 18.68 12.02
C HIS A 243 15.09 18.71 10.51
N LEU A 244 15.53 17.59 9.93
CA LEU A 244 15.77 17.48 8.49
C LEU A 244 14.53 17.76 7.65
N ALA A 245 13.38 17.22 8.04
CA ALA A 245 12.12 17.43 7.36
C ALA A 245 11.66 18.90 7.37
N GLU A 246 11.93 19.63 8.47
CA GLU A 246 11.64 21.06 8.59
C GLU A 246 12.47 21.93 7.66
N THR A 247 13.70 21.53 7.35
CA THR A 247 14.55 22.27 6.41
C THR A 247 13.98 22.31 4.99
N GLN A 248 13.16 21.34 4.58
CA GLN A 248 12.67 21.13 3.22
C GLN A 248 13.79 20.95 2.16
N ARG A 249 15.02 20.65 2.60
CA ARG A 249 16.22 20.57 1.77
C ARG A 249 16.68 19.13 1.51
N VAL A 250 15.97 18.15 2.09
CA VAL A 250 16.21 16.71 1.89
C VAL A 250 15.05 16.14 1.08
N ASP A 251 15.35 15.28 0.13
CA ASP A 251 14.37 14.65 -0.76
C ASP A 251 14.08 13.21 -0.35
N CYS A 252 15.09 12.52 0.18
CA CYS A 252 15.02 11.15 0.66
C CYS A 252 15.28 11.11 2.16
N LEU A 253 14.32 10.63 2.92
CA LEU A 253 14.42 10.41 4.36
C LEU A 253 13.68 9.14 4.71
N ARG A 254 14.40 8.03 4.87
CA ARG A 254 13.83 6.74 5.22
C ARG A 254 14.77 6.01 6.17
N ALA A 255 14.22 5.19 7.06
CA ALA A 255 15.05 4.48 8.01
C ALA A 255 14.58 3.05 8.25
N ARG A 256 15.50 2.26 8.76
CA ARG A 256 15.25 0.94 9.31
C ARG A 256 15.83 0.86 10.71
N ALA A 257 15.03 0.37 11.63
CA ALA A 257 15.51 -0.04 12.93
C ALA A 257 15.91 -1.52 12.89
N HIS A 258 16.94 -1.88 13.64
CA HIS A 258 17.54 -3.19 13.66
C HIS A 258 17.42 -3.82 15.04
N ALA A 259 17.12 -5.10 15.10
CA ALA A 259 17.07 -5.85 16.35
C ALA A 259 18.46 -6.28 16.86
N VAL A 260 19.55 -5.90 16.17
CA VAL A 260 20.92 -6.35 16.49
C VAL A 260 21.90 -5.17 16.41
N PRO A 261 22.80 -5.02 17.41
CA PRO A 261 23.88 -4.02 17.40
C PRO A 261 24.77 -4.12 16.14
N PRO A 262 25.54 -3.08 15.77
CA PRO A 262 25.95 -1.98 16.66
C PRO A 262 25.03 -0.76 16.68
N HIS A 263 24.09 -0.63 15.75
CA HIS A 263 23.25 0.57 15.66
C HIS A 263 21.77 0.19 15.76
N ALA A 264 21.00 0.97 16.50
CA ALA A 264 19.56 0.75 16.61
C ALA A 264 18.82 1.16 15.34
N VAL A 265 19.23 2.26 14.68
CA VAL A 265 18.58 2.78 13.48
C VAL A 265 19.60 3.19 12.44
N SER A 266 19.36 2.83 11.19
CA SER A 266 20.07 3.32 10.01
C SER A 266 19.13 4.11 9.12
N ALA A 267 19.44 5.40 8.89
CA ALA A 267 18.63 6.31 8.08
C ALA A 267 19.37 6.75 6.82
N VAL A 268 18.78 6.55 5.66
CA VAL A 268 19.23 7.12 4.40
C VAL A 268 18.69 8.55 4.30
N VAL A 269 19.61 9.51 4.23
CA VAL A 269 19.32 10.94 4.11
C VAL A 269 19.97 11.45 2.82
N GLY A 270 19.21 12.08 1.94
CA GLY A 270 19.77 12.49 0.66
C GLY A 270 18.91 13.43 -0.16
N THR A 271 19.49 13.82 -1.28
CA THR A 271 18.88 14.66 -2.32
C THR A 271 18.97 13.95 -3.67
N TYR A 272 18.04 14.22 -4.56
CA TYR A 272 18.06 13.67 -5.92
C TYR A 272 18.58 14.71 -6.91
N GLY A 273 19.62 14.33 -7.69
CA GLY A 273 20.19 15.11 -8.78
C GLY A 273 21.00 16.35 -8.36
N ALA A 274 21.19 16.57 -7.07
CA ALA A 274 22.04 17.62 -6.51
C ALA A 274 22.83 17.07 -5.33
N GLU A 275 23.99 17.62 -5.05
CA GLU A 275 24.81 17.24 -3.88
C GLU A 275 24.07 17.50 -2.56
N LEU A 276 24.16 16.56 -1.65
CA LEU A 276 23.67 16.73 -0.27
C LEU A 276 24.59 17.73 0.46
N ASP A 277 24.02 18.84 0.92
CA ASP A 277 24.77 19.82 1.71
C ASP A 277 25.23 19.21 3.04
N PRO A 278 26.54 19.05 3.28
CA PRO A 278 27.07 18.48 4.52
C PRO A 278 26.70 19.29 5.77
N ALA A 279 26.39 20.57 5.61
CA ALA A 279 26.00 21.43 6.74
C ALA A 279 24.67 20.98 7.38
N LEU A 280 23.79 20.33 6.62
CA LEU A 280 22.54 19.76 7.14
C LEU A 280 22.75 18.63 8.15
N LEU A 281 23.92 17.99 8.13
CA LEU A 281 24.21 16.83 8.97
C LEU A 281 25.06 17.16 10.19
N ARG A 282 25.64 18.38 10.28
CA ARG A 282 26.70 18.73 11.21
C ARG A 282 26.32 18.54 12.68
N ASP A 283 25.13 18.96 13.06
CA ASP A 283 24.70 19.01 14.47
C ASP A 283 23.69 17.91 14.82
N LEU A 284 23.54 16.91 13.94
CA LEU A 284 22.61 15.81 14.19
C LEU A 284 23.22 14.75 15.12
N PRO A 285 22.43 14.13 16.00
CA PRO A 285 22.90 13.19 17.02
C PRO A 285 23.13 11.77 16.49
N TYR A 286 23.78 11.60 15.34
CA TYR A 286 24.16 10.27 14.84
C TYR A 286 25.46 9.77 15.43
N ALA A 287 25.61 8.46 15.62
CA ALA A 287 26.79 7.82 16.16
C ALA A 287 27.85 7.51 15.09
N ALA A 288 27.41 7.23 13.86
CA ALA A 288 28.28 6.94 12.72
C ALA A 288 27.62 7.35 11.40
N ILE A 289 28.44 7.47 10.35
CA ILE A 289 28.02 7.80 9.01
C ILE A 289 28.69 6.83 8.02
N SER A 290 27.94 6.39 6.99
CA SER A 290 28.46 5.55 5.91
C SER A 290 27.83 5.90 4.56
N GLU A 291 28.36 5.31 3.50
CA GLU A 291 27.75 5.40 2.16
C GLU A 291 26.58 4.44 2.02
N PRO A 292 25.55 4.77 1.23
CA PRO A 292 24.47 3.85 0.93
C PRO A 292 24.95 2.73 -0.01
N GLU A 293 24.36 1.54 0.10
CA GLU A 293 24.68 0.39 -0.75
C GLU A 293 24.36 0.64 -2.23
N TRP A 294 23.45 1.56 -2.52
CA TRP A 294 23.05 1.92 -3.89
C TRP A 294 22.66 3.40 -3.98
N LEU A 295 23.01 4.00 -5.12
CA LEU A 295 22.76 5.41 -5.43
C LEU A 295 21.72 5.60 -6.55
N ASP A 296 21.27 4.52 -7.17
CA ASP A 296 20.21 4.51 -8.18
C ASP A 296 19.12 3.54 -7.78
N PHE A 297 18.01 4.08 -7.28
CA PHE A 297 16.87 3.29 -6.80
C PHE A 297 16.26 2.42 -7.91
N LEU A 298 16.13 2.96 -9.14
CA LEU A 298 15.50 2.22 -10.23
C LEU A 298 16.40 1.10 -10.75
N ALA A 299 17.69 1.37 -10.92
CA ALA A 299 18.65 0.35 -11.34
C ALA A 299 18.73 -0.77 -10.31
N HIS A 300 18.79 -0.42 -9.02
CA HIS A 300 18.75 -1.41 -7.94
C HIS A 300 17.47 -2.24 -7.96
N ALA A 301 16.30 -1.60 -8.02
CA ALA A 301 15.01 -2.29 -8.03
C ALA A 301 14.83 -3.20 -9.25
N GLN A 302 15.32 -2.77 -10.42
CA GLN A 302 15.27 -3.56 -11.66
C GLN A 302 16.19 -4.77 -11.59
N GLN A 303 17.39 -4.63 -11.06
CA GLN A 303 18.38 -5.69 -10.92
C GLN A 303 17.99 -6.71 -9.83
N ALA A 304 17.57 -6.23 -8.67
CA ALA A 304 17.17 -7.09 -7.55
C ALA A 304 15.85 -7.82 -7.80
N GLY A 305 14.98 -7.25 -8.65
CA GLY A 305 13.61 -7.75 -8.85
C GLY A 305 12.73 -7.59 -7.60
N PRO A 306 11.51 -8.16 -7.59
CA PRO A 306 10.68 -8.13 -6.41
C PRO A 306 11.34 -8.87 -5.24
N PRO A 307 11.22 -8.36 -4.00
CA PRO A 307 11.80 -8.99 -2.82
C PRO A 307 11.32 -10.44 -2.67
N GLY A 308 12.23 -11.33 -2.28
CA GLY A 308 11.85 -12.66 -1.81
C GLY A 308 11.21 -12.55 -0.42
N TRP A 309 10.00 -13.01 -0.24
CA TRP A 309 9.27 -13.02 1.03
C TRP A 309 9.10 -14.43 1.56
N ALA A 310 9.01 -14.58 2.88
CA ALA A 310 8.63 -15.84 3.50
C ALA A 310 7.18 -16.22 3.11
N PRO A 311 6.79 -17.50 3.30
CA PRO A 311 5.43 -17.94 3.00
C PRO A 311 4.34 -17.20 3.78
N TYR A 312 4.66 -16.71 5.01
CA TYR A 312 3.74 -16.04 5.90
C TYR A 312 4.36 -14.77 6.44
N ASN A 313 3.64 -13.64 6.32
CA ASN A 313 4.14 -12.31 6.64
C ASN A 313 3.08 -11.53 7.46
N PRO A 314 2.91 -11.85 8.75
CA PRO A 314 2.07 -11.02 9.61
C PRO A 314 2.62 -9.60 9.65
N ALA A 315 1.74 -8.59 9.66
CA ALA A 315 2.18 -7.20 9.53
C ALA A 315 1.41 -6.28 10.48
N LEU A 316 2.12 -5.46 11.24
CA LEU A 316 1.56 -4.34 11.98
C LEU A 316 2.21 -3.05 11.48
N GLU A 317 1.39 -2.17 10.95
CA GLU A 317 1.82 -0.83 10.56
C GLU A 317 0.99 0.19 11.33
N VAL A 318 1.68 1.04 12.09
CA VAL A 318 1.06 2.06 12.93
C VAL A 318 1.61 3.43 12.60
N VAL A 319 0.78 4.46 12.77
CA VAL A 319 1.14 5.85 12.63
C VAL A 319 1.08 6.49 14.01
N LEU A 320 2.24 6.75 14.59
CA LEU A 320 2.39 7.29 15.93
C LEU A 320 2.36 8.81 15.92
N PRO A 321 1.61 9.46 16.81
CA PRO A 321 1.74 10.90 17.04
C PRO A 321 3.10 11.22 17.67
N LEU A 322 3.75 12.30 17.24
CA LEU A 322 5.01 12.74 17.81
C LEU A 322 4.83 14.07 18.55
N PRO A 323 5.39 14.23 19.76
CA PRO A 323 6.26 13.26 20.49
C PRO A 323 5.50 12.24 21.36
N SER A 324 4.18 12.36 21.56
CA SER A 324 3.40 11.58 22.53
C SER A 324 3.43 10.06 22.32
N GLY A 325 3.67 9.59 21.09
CA GLY A 325 3.76 8.17 20.73
C GLY A 325 5.10 7.49 21.04
N LEU A 326 6.10 8.20 21.55
CA LEU A 326 7.44 7.62 21.80
C LEU A 326 7.43 6.47 22.80
N GLY A 327 6.53 6.49 23.78
CA GLY A 327 6.37 5.37 24.72
C GLY A 327 5.95 4.08 24.02
N LEU A 328 4.98 4.15 23.11
CA LEU A 328 4.56 2.99 22.32
C LEU A 328 5.66 2.55 21.33
N LEU A 329 6.45 3.48 20.81
CA LEU A 329 7.59 3.16 19.96
C LEU A 329 8.60 2.27 20.69
N SER A 330 8.87 2.53 21.97
CA SER A 330 9.74 1.69 22.78
C SER A 330 9.17 0.28 22.99
N GLU A 331 7.84 0.14 23.12
CA GLU A 331 7.17 -1.17 23.21
C GLU A 331 7.27 -1.94 21.88
N LEU A 332 7.11 -1.26 20.74
CA LEU A 332 7.28 -1.84 19.41
C LEU A 332 8.72 -2.29 19.15
N ASP A 333 9.69 -1.48 19.58
CA ASP A 333 11.10 -1.81 19.49
C ASP A 333 11.46 -3.03 20.36
N ALA A 334 10.99 -3.08 21.60
CA ALA A 334 11.14 -4.25 22.47
C ALA A 334 10.52 -5.51 21.87
N LEU A 335 9.34 -5.40 21.22
CA LEU A 335 8.75 -6.53 20.51
C LEU A 335 9.61 -6.95 19.31
N ALA A 336 10.13 -6.02 18.53
CA ALA A 336 11.01 -6.31 17.41
C ALA A 336 12.28 -7.06 17.85
N HIS A 337 12.92 -6.62 18.95
CA HIS A 337 14.03 -7.33 19.56
C HIS A 337 13.66 -8.75 20.00
N ALA A 338 12.51 -8.92 20.63
CA ALA A 338 12.01 -10.23 21.08
C ALA A 338 11.61 -11.17 19.93
N LEU A 339 11.29 -10.64 18.75
CA LEU A 339 11.09 -11.41 17.52
C LEU A 339 12.43 -11.85 16.91
N GLY A 340 13.44 -11.03 17.05
CA GLY A 340 14.81 -11.29 16.61
C GLY A 340 15.06 -11.15 15.11
N PRO A 341 16.34 -11.21 14.69
CA PRO A 341 16.73 -11.02 13.29
C PRO A 341 16.26 -12.14 12.37
N GLU A 342 15.96 -13.32 12.88
CA GLU A 342 15.43 -14.45 12.09
C GLU A 342 14.05 -14.14 11.51
N ARG A 343 13.21 -13.41 12.30
CA ARG A 343 11.86 -12.98 11.88
C ARG A 343 11.83 -11.58 11.31
N LEU A 344 12.81 -10.77 11.61
CA LEU A 344 12.96 -9.42 11.06
C LEU A 344 14.33 -9.26 10.39
N PRO A 345 14.63 -10.05 9.35
CA PRO A 345 15.95 -10.06 8.72
C PRO A 345 16.32 -8.70 8.10
N ARG A 346 15.32 -7.88 7.80
CA ARG A 346 15.47 -6.52 7.25
C ARG A 346 15.22 -5.44 8.29
N GLY A 347 15.09 -5.80 9.57
CA GLY A 347 14.61 -4.89 10.61
C GLY A 347 13.16 -4.46 10.35
N TYR A 348 12.75 -3.32 10.91
CA TYR A 348 11.45 -2.72 10.67
C TYR A 348 11.58 -1.28 10.13
N SER A 349 10.62 -0.84 9.31
CA SER A 349 10.69 0.45 8.65
C SER A 349 10.20 1.58 9.55
N LEU A 350 10.87 2.73 9.46
CA LEU A 350 10.54 3.98 10.13
C LEU A 350 10.44 5.10 9.10
N GLN A 351 9.35 5.87 9.11
CA GLN A 351 9.15 6.99 8.19
C GLN A 351 8.50 8.17 8.91
N VAL A 352 9.21 9.28 9.04
CA VAL A 352 8.66 10.54 9.56
C VAL A 352 7.82 11.22 8.48
N LEU A 353 6.67 11.73 8.86
CA LEU A 353 5.76 12.50 8.00
C LEU A 353 5.00 13.55 8.83
N ARG A 354 4.31 14.46 8.16
CA ARG A 354 3.42 15.40 8.84
C ARG A 354 2.16 14.69 9.32
N GLY A 355 1.63 15.09 10.46
CA GLY A 355 0.39 14.57 11.01
C GLY A 355 -0.86 15.10 10.30
N ARG A 356 -2.02 14.97 10.96
CA ARG A 356 -3.31 15.41 10.43
C ARG A 356 -3.27 16.91 10.09
N GLY A 357 -3.90 17.29 8.96
CA GLY A 357 -3.82 18.62 8.39
C GLY A 357 -2.84 18.72 7.21
N ALA A 358 -1.90 17.77 7.08
CA ALA A 358 -1.09 17.63 5.87
C ALA A 358 -1.84 16.89 4.75
N SER A 359 -2.79 16.00 5.08
CA SER A 359 -3.71 15.37 4.13
C SER A 359 -5.13 15.83 4.36
N LEU A 360 -5.81 16.19 3.27
CA LEU A 360 -7.24 16.54 3.27
C LEU A 360 -8.13 15.34 2.94
N LEU A 361 -7.55 14.15 2.81
CA LEU A 361 -8.27 12.94 2.43
C LEU A 361 -8.89 12.26 3.67
N PRO A 362 -10.20 11.94 3.62
CA PRO A 362 -10.95 11.54 4.80
C PRO A 362 -10.54 10.20 5.39
N LEU A 363 -10.06 9.27 4.56
CA LEU A 363 -9.76 7.90 4.99
C LEU A 363 -8.30 7.65 5.35
N VAL A 364 -7.44 8.66 5.21
CA VAL A 364 -6.01 8.55 5.57
C VAL A 364 -5.87 8.56 7.09
N PRO A 365 -5.34 7.50 7.69
CA PRO A 365 -5.22 7.40 9.14
C PRO A 365 -3.98 8.16 9.63
N LEU A 366 -4.13 9.45 9.88
CA LEU A 366 -3.09 10.30 10.48
C LEU A 366 -3.52 10.76 11.86
N PRO A 367 -2.62 10.72 12.86
CA PRO A 367 -2.89 11.23 14.19
C PRO A 367 -2.97 12.77 14.20
N ASP A 368 -3.67 13.31 15.19
CA ASP A 368 -3.76 14.75 15.43
C ASP A 368 -2.51 15.25 16.16
N SER A 369 -1.45 15.46 15.39
CA SER A 369 -0.14 15.93 15.85
C SER A 369 0.60 16.62 14.70
N PRO A 370 1.55 17.53 14.96
CA PRO A 370 2.33 18.21 13.91
C PRO A 370 3.16 17.22 13.08
N TRP A 371 3.75 16.25 13.74
CA TRP A 371 4.57 15.21 13.14
C TRP A 371 4.06 13.81 13.53
N ALA A 372 4.22 12.88 12.65
CA ALA A 372 3.88 11.49 12.86
C ALA A 372 5.03 10.57 12.40
N LEU A 373 5.08 9.37 12.98
CA LEU A 373 6.01 8.32 12.59
C LEU A 373 5.25 7.08 12.16
N ILE A 374 5.40 6.67 10.91
CA ILE A 374 4.99 5.32 10.50
C ILE A 374 6.03 4.34 11.00
N VAL A 375 5.56 3.31 11.67
CA VAL A 375 6.34 2.14 12.11
C VAL A 375 5.74 0.92 11.46
N ALA A 376 6.51 0.22 10.62
CA ALA A 376 6.04 -0.96 9.90
C ALA A 376 6.84 -2.20 10.28
N LEU A 377 6.25 -3.04 11.12
CA LEU A 377 6.76 -4.37 11.47
C LEU A 377 6.14 -5.40 10.54
N ARG A 378 6.99 -6.12 9.81
CA ARG A 378 6.60 -7.19 8.87
C ARG A 378 7.46 -8.42 9.10
N PRO A 379 7.21 -9.18 10.19
CA PRO A 379 7.93 -10.40 10.46
C PRO A 379 7.72 -11.45 9.37
N GLU A 380 8.77 -12.20 9.07
CA GLU A 380 8.78 -13.30 8.13
C GLU A 380 8.70 -14.62 8.89
N CYS A 381 7.73 -15.50 8.55
CA CYS A 381 7.50 -16.78 9.21
C CYS A 381 7.45 -17.91 8.19
N GLN A 382 7.96 -19.08 8.58
CA GLN A 382 8.04 -20.24 7.70
C GLN A 382 6.80 -21.15 7.80
N THR A 383 6.09 -21.11 8.92
CA THR A 383 4.88 -21.92 9.15
C THR A 383 3.69 -21.07 9.54
N LEU A 384 2.49 -21.58 9.29
CA LEU A 384 1.24 -20.89 9.66
C LEU A 384 1.10 -20.73 11.18
N ASP A 385 1.47 -21.74 11.94
CA ASP A 385 1.39 -21.71 13.42
C ASP A 385 2.28 -20.62 13.99
N GLU A 386 3.53 -20.53 13.52
CA GLU A 386 4.44 -19.45 13.89
C GLU A 386 3.85 -18.08 13.55
N ALA A 387 3.31 -17.92 12.35
CA ALA A 387 2.73 -16.67 11.90
C ALA A 387 1.50 -16.25 12.72
N GLN A 388 0.66 -17.21 13.14
CA GLN A 388 -0.49 -16.97 14.02
C GLN A 388 -0.03 -16.53 15.42
N GLN A 389 1.01 -17.13 15.97
CA GLN A 389 1.58 -16.72 17.26
C GLN A 389 2.17 -15.31 17.20
N VAL A 390 2.92 -14.99 16.15
CA VAL A 390 3.45 -13.65 15.91
C VAL A 390 2.31 -12.64 15.74
N GLN A 391 1.30 -12.98 14.95
CA GLN A 391 0.11 -12.15 14.74
C GLN A 391 -0.59 -11.82 16.05
N ALA A 392 -0.78 -12.80 16.94
CA ALA A 392 -1.40 -12.59 18.24
C ALA A 392 -0.59 -11.61 19.12
N ARG A 393 0.75 -11.69 19.08
CA ARG A 393 1.63 -10.73 19.79
C ARG A 393 1.50 -9.31 19.23
N LEU A 394 1.42 -9.15 17.91
CA LEU A 394 1.21 -7.86 17.26
C LEU A 394 -0.17 -7.28 17.63
N GLN A 395 -1.22 -8.11 17.63
CA GLN A 395 -2.58 -7.69 18.00
C GLN A 395 -2.71 -7.25 19.46
N ALA A 396 -1.93 -7.83 20.36
CA ALA A 396 -1.91 -7.45 21.76
C ALA A 396 -1.51 -5.98 21.99
N LEU A 397 -0.86 -5.33 21.03
CA LEU A 397 -0.51 -3.91 21.10
C LEU A 397 -1.65 -2.97 20.70
N LEU A 398 -2.72 -3.44 20.05
CA LEU A 398 -3.79 -2.59 19.51
C LEU A 398 -4.47 -1.70 20.58
N PRO A 399 -4.74 -2.15 21.83
CA PRO A 399 -5.27 -1.27 22.87
C PRO A 399 -4.32 -0.11 23.20
N ARG A 400 -3.01 -0.34 23.14
CA ARG A 400 -1.99 0.69 23.37
C ARG A 400 -1.94 1.70 22.22
N VAL A 401 -2.08 1.21 20.96
CA VAL A 401 -2.20 2.07 19.77
C VAL A 401 -3.35 3.06 19.95
N ALA A 402 -4.53 2.57 20.32
CA ALA A 402 -5.69 3.42 20.57
C ALA A 402 -5.48 4.42 21.73
N ALA A 403 -4.88 3.96 22.84
CA ALA A 403 -4.69 4.76 24.05
C ALA A 403 -3.77 6.00 23.86
N VAL A 404 -2.82 5.94 22.93
CA VAL A 404 -1.90 7.07 22.64
C VAL A 404 -2.37 7.94 21.47
N GLY A 405 -3.56 7.71 20.94
CA GLY A 405 -4.07 8.43 19.77
C GLY A 405 -3.34 8.08 18.46
N ALA A 406 -2.63 6.95 18.44
CA ALA A 406 -2.03 6.43 17.22
C ALA A 406 -3.08 5.77 16.31
N CYS A 407 -2.76 5.68 15.03
CA CYS A 407 -3.63 5.03 14.04
C CYS A 407 -2.98 3.74 13.53
N VAL A 408 -3.79 2.74 13.23
CA VAL A 408 -3.34 1.58 12.44
C VAL A 408 -3.36 1.98 10.98
N TYR A 409 -2.24 1.78 10.27
CA TYR A 409 -2.18 2.03 8.84
C TYR A 409 -2.98 0.97 8.08
N LEU A 410 -3.65 1.41 7.00
CA LEU A 410 -4.64 0.57 6.30
C LEU A 410 -4.07 -0.70 5.61
N ALA A 411 -2.76 -0.81 5.48
CA ALA A 411 -2.08 -1.99 4.94
C ALA A 411 -1.66 -3.02 6.02
N SER A 412 -2.13 -2.84 7.27
CA SER A 412 -1.91 -3.80 8.36
C SER A 412 -2.83 -5.03 8.26
N PHE A 413 -2.59 -6.00 9.13
CA PHE A 413 -3.46 -7.17 9.32
C PHE A 413 -4.92 -6.77 9.64
N PRO A 414 -5.88 -7.73 9.62
CA PRO A 414 -7.24 -7.44 10.04
C PRO A 414 -7.29 -6.90 11.47
N VAL A 415 -7.81 -5.69 11.62
CA VAL A 415 -7.99 -5.03 12.91
C VAL A 415 -9.44 -5.19 13.39
N PRO A 416 -9.71 -5.15 14.72
CA PRO A 416 -11.07 -5.19 15.24
C PRO A 416 -11.95 -4.08 14.64
N ALA A 417 -13.22 -4.41 14.37
CA ALA A 417 -14.18 -3.46 13.81
C ALA A 417 -14.30 -2.19 14.63
N SER A 418 -14.30 -2.31 15.97
CA SER A 418 -14.36 -1.17 16.88
C SER A 418 -13.20 -0.19 16.72
N LEU A 419 -11.99 -0.69 16.40
CA LEU A 419 -10.82 0.18 16.15
C LEU A 419 -10.95 0.88 14.80
N VAL A 420 -11.42 0.17 13.77
CA VAL A 420 -11.70 0.78 12.44
C VAL A 420 -12.76 1.87 12.58
N GLU A 421 -13.82 1.61 13.36
CA GLU A 421 -14.89 2.57 13.62
C GLU A 421 -14.38 3.81 14.35
N ALA A 422 -13.59 3.63 15.39
CA ALA A 422 -12.99 4.74 16.13
C ALA A 422 -12.05 5.58 15.27
N GLN A 423 -11.26 4.92 14.42
CA GLN A 423 -10.26 5.57 13.55
C GLN A 423 -10.90 6.34 12.39
N LEU A 424 -11.94 5.79 11.76
CA LEU A 424 -12.66 6.45 10.67
C LEU A 424 -13.63 7.53 11.17
N GLY A 425 -14.16 7.39 12.40
CA GLY A 425 -15.11 8.35 12.96
C GLY A 425 -16.30 8.61 12.04
N PRO A 426 -16.66 9.90 11.82
CA PRO A 426 -17.80 10.27 10.96
C PRO A 426 -17.61 9.88 9.48
N GLU A 427 -16.37 9.75 9.03
CA GLU A 427 -16.05 9.42 7.63
C GLU A 427 -16.55 8.02 7.23
N ARG A 428 -16.69 7.12 8.21
CA ARG A 428 -17.29 5.81 8.01
C ARG A 428 -18.73 5.89 7.49
N ALA A 429 -19.54 6.79 8.04
CA ALA A 429 -20.94 6.96 7.62
C ALA A 429 -21.01 7.46 6.17
N THR A 430 -20.20 8.46 5.82
CA THR A 430 -20.11 9.02 4.47
C THR A 430 -19.62 7.97 3.46
N LEU A 431 -18.57 7.22 3.80
CA LEU A 431 -18.11 6.12 2.95
C LEU A 431 -19.20 5.05 2.76
N GLY A 432 -19.94 4.70 3.82
CA GLY A 432 -21.05 3.75 3.77
C GLY A 432 -22.20 4.23 2.88
N GLU A 433 -22.52 5.52 2.89
CA GLU A 433 -23.51 6.12 2.00
C GLU A 433 -23.07 6.08 0.54
N LEU A 434 -21.84 6.50 0.26
CA LEU A 434 -21.25 6.39 -1.08
C LEU A 434 -21.24 4.95 -1.58
N LYS A 435 -20.85 3.99 -0.71
CA LYS A 435 -20.85 2.56 -1.04
C LYS A 435 -22.24 2.07 -1.44
N ARG A 436 -23.27 2.36 -0.65
CA ARG A 436 -24.66 1.96 -0.98
C ARG A 436 -25.12 2.56 -2.30
N ARG A 437 -24.69 3.77 -2.65
CA ARG A 437 -25.03 4.43 -3.90
C ARG A 437 -24.35 3.78 -5.11
N VAL A 438 -23.07 3.41 -5.02
CA VAL A 438 -22.29 2.90 -6.17
C VAL A 438 -22.25 1.38 -6.26
N ASP A 439 -22.55 0.67 -5.17
CA ASP A 439 -22.60 -0.79 -5.07
C ASP A 439 -23.81 -1.25 -4.25
N PRO A 440 -25.05 -0.99 -4.70
CA PRO A 440 -26.26 -1.27 -3.94
C PRO A 440 -26.46 -2.76 -3.61
N LYS A 441 -25.83 -3.68 -4.35
CA LYS A 441 -25.83 -5.11 -4.04
C LYS A 441 -24.70 -5.52 -3.08
N GLY A 442 -23.76 -4.61 -2.75
CA GLY A 442 -22.64 -4.87 -1.84
C GLY A 442 -21.75 -6.01 -2.32
N LEU A 443 -21.40 -6.07 -3.61
CA LEU A 443 -20.67 -7.20 -4.20
C LEU A 443 -19.16 -7.02 -4.19
N CYS A 444 -18.67 -5.77 -4.28
CA CYS A 444 -17.27 -5.43 -4.41
C CYS A 444 -16.55 -5.41 -3.06
N ASN A 445 -15.42 -6.10 -2.94
CA ASN A 445 -14.52 -6.10 -1.77
C ASN A 445 -15.26 -6.31 -0.43
N ARG A 446 -16.13 -7.30 -0.38
CA ARG A 446 -16.83 -7.71 0.84
C ARG A 446 -15.80 -8.05 1.92
N GLY A 447 -15.89 -7.44 3.08
CA GLY A 447 -15.01 -7.76 4.22
C GLY A 447 -13.80 -6.86 4.39
N ALA A 448 -13.39 -6.06 3.42
CA ALA A 448 -12.20 -5.22 3.56
C ALA A 448 -12.36 -4.09 4.60
N LEU A 449 -13.41 -3.28 4.50
CA LEU A 449 -13.74 -2.26 5.52
C LEU A 449 -15.16 -2.45 6.06
N PHE A 450 -16.04 -3.09 5.30
CA PHE A 450 -17.46 -3.20 5.53
C PHE A 450 -17.97 -4.62 5.76
N GLY A 451 -17.14 -5.64 5.78
CA GLY A 451 -17.55 -6.93 6.33
C GLY A 451 -18.04 -6.82 7.77
N TYR A 452 -17.81 -5.65 8.36
CA TYR A 452 -18.19 -5.23 9.69
C TYR A 452 -19.26 -4.12 9.72
N VAL A 453 -19.77 -3.66 8.56
CA VAL A 453 -20.59 -2.43 8.47
C VAL A 453 -21.96 -2.66 7.84
N LEU A 454 -22.15 -3.76 7.11
CA LEU A 454 -23.42 -4.10 6.46
C LEU A 454 -24.13 -5.28 7.12
N ALA A 455 -23.70 -5.69 8.32
CA ALA A 455 -24.44 -6.65 9.16
C ALA A 455 -25.46 -5.95 10.02
#